data_1036882640b34dbe99876e627c30557a
#
_entry.id   1036882640b34dbe99876e627c30557a
#
_cell.length_a   1.000
_cell.length_b   1.000
_cell.length_c   1.000
_cell.angle_alpha   90.00
_cell.angle_beta   90.00
_cell.angle_gamma   90.00
#
_symmetry.space_group_name_H-M   'P 1'
#
loop_
_entity.id
_entity.type
_entity.pdbx_description
1 polymer ?
#
loop_
_entity_poly.entity_id
_entity_poly.type
_entity_poly.pdbx_seq_one_letter_code
_entity_poly.pdbx_strand_id
1 'polypeptide(L)'
;YKNIKNEYRNFNPNEINVYLVEAGPAILSDYSKDLSVKASKYLQKLGVSIRLNEKVLNIEDKKVITDKEIFQSNNIIWAAGNKANPLIDKLKTNVDNFGRAIVNKDFSINENNSIYVIGDAANYKNNDGKTLAGIAPVAIQQGRYLAKKLTSPKPTENMKNFKYKDKGMMATIGGFKAIGVIGS
;
A
#
# COMPACT_ATOMS: atom_id res chain seq x y z
N TYR A 1 -7.83 -7.33 -21.04
CA TYR A 1 -7.14 -8.08 -22.11
C TYR A 1 -8.14 -8.86 -22.99
N LYS A 2 -8.89 -9.83 -22.46
CA LYS A 2 -9.90 -10.57 -23.24
C LYS A 2 -11.02 -9.67 -23.80
N ASN A 3 -11.41 -8.62 -23.08
CA ASN A 3 -12.46 -7.69 -23.49
C ASN A 3 -11.98 -6.70 -24.56
N ILE A 4 -10.71 -6.28 -24.52
CA ILE A 4 -10.11 -5.37 -25.51
C ILE A 4 -10.15 -5.99 -26.93
N LYS A 5 -10.03 -7.30 -27.04
CA LYS A 5 -10.08 -8.02 -28.32
C LYS A 5 -11.39 -7.80 -29.11
N ASN A 6 -12.48 -7.56 -28.39
CA ASN A 6 -13.78 -7.34 -29.02
C ASN A 6 -14.03 -5.87 -29.38
N GLU A 7 -13.28 -4.94 -28.77
CA GLU A 7 -13.46 -3.49 -28.93
C GLU A 7 -12.50 -2.90 -29.98
N TYR A 8 -11.33 -3.52 -30.18
CA TYR A 8 -10.28 -3.01 -31.05
C TYR A 8 -9.93 -4.02 -32.17
N ARG A 9 -10.33 -3.70 -33.41
CA ARG A 9 -10.17 -4.59 -34.57
C ARG A 9 -8.73 -4.69 -35.09
N ASN A 10 -7.93 -3.65 -34.92
CA ASN A 10 -6.56 -3.55 -35.45
C ASN A 10 -5.50 -3.94 -34.42
N PHE A 11 -5.84 -4.84 -33.52
CA PHE A 11 -5.03 -5.19 -32.37
C PHE A 11 -4.75 -6.71 -32.34
N ASN A 12 -3.47 -7.08 -32.29
CA ASN A 12 -3.06 -8.46 -32.09
C ASN A 12 -2.84 -8.75 -30.60
N PRO A 13 -3.72 -9.48 -29.93
CA PRO A 13 -3.57 -9.78 -28.49
C PRO A 13 -2.29 -10.54 -28.14
N ASN A 14 -1.68 -11.24 -29.09
CA ASN A 14 -0.46 -12.02 -28.86
C ASN A 14 0.81 -11.15 -28.78
N GLU A 15 0.71 -9.87 -29.17
CA GLU A 15 1.82 -8.91 -29.10
C GLU A 15 1.89 -8.19 -27.74
N ILE A 16 0.86 -8.35 -26.88
CA ILE A 16 0.90 -7.74 -25.55
C ILE A 16 1.59 -8.66 -24.56
N ASN A 17 2.66 -8.14 -23.98
CA ASN A 17 3.33 -8.71 -22.83
C ASN A 17 3.07 -7.84 -21.60
N VAL A 18 2.55 -8.42 -20.54
CA VAL A 18 2.36 -7.77 -19.26
C VAL A 18 3.31 -8.38 -18.25
N TYR A 19 4.22 -7.58 -17.73
CA TYR A 19 5.17 -7.99 -16.71
C TYR A 19 4.77 -7.39 -15.35
N LEU A 20 4.83 -8.20 -14.30
CA LEU A 20 4.80 -7.75 -12.92
C LEU A 20 6.18 -8.06 -12.33
N VAL A 21 6.93 -7.01 -12.02
CA VAL A 21 8.28 -7.12 -11.45
C VAL A 21 8.20 -6.84 -9.95
N GLU A 22 8.69 -7.75 -9.13
CA GLU A 22 8.65 -7.70 -7.68
C GLU A 22 10.04 -8.04 -7.12
N ALA A 23 10.57 -7.15 -6.30
CA ALA A 23 11.88 -7.33 -5.67
C ALA A 23 11.89 -8.45 -4.62
N GLY A 24 10.76 -8.73 -4.03
CA GLY A 24 10.58 -9.78 -3.03
C GLY A 24 10.40 -11.18 -3.64
N PRO A 25 10.43 -12.21 -2.78
CA PRO A 25 10.26 -13.61 -3.19
C PRO A 25 8.81 -13.98 -3.53
N ALA A 26 7.85 -13.10 -3.28
CA ALA A 26 6.43 -13.35 -3.49
C ALA A 26 5.66 -12.06 -3.71
N ILE A 27 4.63 -12.10 -4.54
CA ILE A 27 3.66 -11.01 -4.63
C ILE A 27 2.75 -11.02 -3.39
N LEU A 28 2.20 -9.86 -3.01
CA LEU A 28 1.28 -9.73 -1.87
C LEU A 28 1.87 -10.34 -0.59
N SER A 29 3.07 -9.91 -0.22
CA SER A 29 3.86 -10.43 0.90
C SER A 29 3.15 -10.33 2.27
N ASP A 30 2.15 -9.45 2.40
CA ASP A 30 1.34 -9.29 3.62
C ASP A 30 0.30 -10.40 3.79
N TYR A 31 0.10 -11.23 2.77
CA TYR A 31 -0.80 -12.38 2.81
C TYR A 31 -0.04 -13.67 3.13
N SER A 32 -0.78 -14.71 3.51
CA SER A 32 -0.17 -16.04 3.68
C SER A 32 0.43 -16.55 2.38
N LYS A 33 1.45 -17.41 2.50
CA LYS A 33 2.14 -18.00 1.35
C LYS A 33 1.18 -18.66 0.36
N ASP A 34 0.16 -19.37 0.86
CA ASP A 34 -0.84 -20.06 0.03
C ASP A 34 -1.69 -19.06 -0.79
N LEU A 35 -2.07 -17.93 -0.19
CA LEU A 35 -2.82 -16.88 -0.87
C LEU A 35 -1.96 -16.17 -1.92
N SER A 36 -0.70 -15.90 -1.62
CA SER A 36 0.25 -15.34 -2.57
C SER A 36 0.46 -16.27 -3.79
N VAL A 37 0.65 -17.57 -3.57
CA VAL A 37 0.76 -18.56 -4.65
C VAL A 37 -0.52 -18.62 -5.47
N LYS A 38 -1.69 -18.58 -4.83
CA LYS A 38 -2.98 -18.59 -5.51
C LYS A 38 -3.18 -17.32 -6.35
N ALA A 39 -2.78 -16.15 -5.84
CA ALA A 39 -2.78 -14.90 -6.57
C ALA A 39 -1.89 -14.95 -7.81
N SER A 40 -0.66 -15.46 -7.65
CA SER A 40 0.28 -15.66 -8.76
C SER A 40 -0.32 -16.52 -9.87
N LYS A 41 -0.93 -17.66 -9.50
CA LYS A 41 -1.61 -18.55 -10.47
C LYS A 41 -2.76 -17.84 -11.21
N TYR A 42 -3.50 -16.97 -10.52
CA TYR A 42 -4.58 -16.21 -11.16
C TYR A 42 -4.04 -15.18 -12.14
N LEU A 43 -2.98 -14.44 -11.79
CA LEU A 43 -2.34 -13.48 -12.70
C LEU A 43 -1.73 -14.16 -13.92
N GLN A 44 -1.04 -15.30 -13.74
CA GLN A 44 -0.48 -16.08 -14.84
C GLN A 44 -1.57 -16.56 -15.80
N LYS A 45 -2.72 -17.01 -15.29
CA LYS A 45 -3.89 -17.38 -16.13
C LYS A 45 -4.47 -16.19 -16.92
N LEU A 46 -4.24 -14.98 -16.47
CA LEU A 46 -4.59 -13.76 -17.18
C LEU A 46 -3.52 -13.33 -18.21
N GLY A 47 -2.41 -14.05 -18.31
CA GLY A 47 -1.31 -13.74 -19.24
C GLY A 47 -0.26 -12.81 -18.65
N VAL A 48 -0.22 -12.61 -17.33
CA VAL A 48 0.81 -11.80 -16.67
C VAL A 48 2.05 -12.63 -16.41
N SER A 49 3.20 -12.19 -16.89
CA SER A 49 4.51 -12.75 -16.56
C SER A 49 5.02 -12.15 -15.26
N ILE A 50 5.14 -12.97 -14.20
CA ILE A 50 5.58 -12.52 -12.89
C ILE A 50 7.08 -12.76 -12.77
N ARG A 51 7.82 -11.70 -12.42
CA ARG A 51 9.26 -11.66 -12.15
C ARG A 51 9.48 -11.42 -10.67
N LEU A 52 9.86 -12.44 -9.93
CA LEU A 52 10.15 -12.39 -8.49
C LEU A 52 11.65 -12.30 -8.22
N ASN A 53 12.02 -11.78 -7.05
CA ASN A 53 13.41 -11.53 -6.67
C ASN A 53 14.14 -10.71 -7.74
N GLU A 54 13.47 -9.75 -8.33
CA GLU A 54 13.98 -8.92 -9.41
C GLU A 54 13.74 -7.45 -9.07
N LYS A 55 14.83 -6.73 -8.79
CA LYS A 55 14.78 -5.35 -8.32
C LYS A 55 14.92 -4.37 -9.48
N VAL A 56 13.99 -3.45 -9.60
CA VAL A 56 14.13 -2.31 -10.51
C VAL A 56 15.22 -1.37 -9.97
N LEU A 57 16.22 -1.11 -10.79
CA LEU A 57 17.35 -0.23 -10.48
C LEU A 57 17.13 1.18 -11.05
N ASN A 58 16.58 1.27 -12.26
CA ASN A 58 16.33 2.54 -12.94
C ASN A 58 15.17 2.43 -13.93
N ILE A 59 14.58 3.58 -14.26
CA ILE A 59 13.60 3.73 -15.33
C ILE A 59 14.07 4.88 -16.21
N GLU A 60 14.36 4.58 -17.45
CA GLU A 60 14.77 5.54 -18.48
C GLU A 60 13.84 5.40 -19.67
N ASP A 61 13.77 6.41 -20.51
CA ASP A 61 12.97 6.48 -21.73
C ASP A 61 12.48 5.13 -22.27
N LYS A 62 11.29 4.71 -21.86
CA LYS A 62 10.63 3.44 -22.24
C LYS A 62 11.39 2.17 -21.85
N LYS A 63 12.33 2.25 -20.92
CA LYS A 63 13.09 1.11 -20.41
C LYS A 63 12.96 0.99 -18.92
N VAL A 64 12.70 -0.21 -18.42
CA VAL A 64 12.83 -0.57 -17.01
C VAL A 64 14.08 -1.43 -16.88
N ILE A 65 15.06 -0.92 -16.14
CA ILE A 65 16.34 -1.60 -15.90
C ILE A 65 16.26 -2.29 -14.54
N THR A 66 16.42 -3.58 -14.55
CA THR A 66 16.46 -4.39 -13.34
C THR A 66 17.87 -4.91 -13.06
N ASP A 67 18.04 -5.60 -11.95
CA ASP A 67 19.28 -6.31 -11.60
C ASP A 67 19.51 -7.59 -12.45
N LYS A 68 18.55 -7.95 -13.33
CA LYS A 68 18.64 -9.14 -14.17
C LYS A 68 18.52 -8.87 -15.66
N GLU A 69 17.60 -8.00 -16.06
CA GLU A 69 17.32 -7.75 -17.47
C GLU A 69 16.79 -6.33 -17.73
N ILE A 70 16.60 -5.97 -18.98
CA ILE A 70 16.03 -4.69 -19.40
C ILE A 70 14.72 -4.95 -20.14
N PHE A 71 13.63 -4.39 -19.65
CA PHE A 71 12.33 -4.42 -20.31
C PHE A 71 12.13 -3.13 -21.11
N GLN A 72 11.72 -3.28 -22.36
CA GLN A 72 11.27 -2.15 -23.19
C GLN A 72 9.74 -2.08 -23.14
N SER A 73 9.17 -0.92 -22.78
CA SER A 73 7.73 -0.73 -22.72
C SER A 73 7.37 0.73 -22.89
N ASN A 74 6.33 0.98 -23.69
CA ASN A 74 5.70 2.31 -23.78
C ASN A 74 4.81 2.64 -22.58
N ASN A 75 4.40 1.63 -21.80
CA ASN A 75 3.52 1.77 -20.66
C ASN A 75 4.18 1.18 -19.42
N ILE A 76 4.60 2.06 -18.52
CA ILE A 76 5.25 1.68 -17.27
C ILE A 76 4.39 2.20 -16.12
N ILE A 77 3.97 1.30 -15.23
CA ILE A 77 3.19 1.63 -14.05
C ILE A 77 4.07 1.36 -12.83
N TRP A 78 4.50 2.42 -12.18
CA TRP A 78 5.21 2.31 -10.90
C TRP A 78 4.18 2.25 -9.77
N ALA A 79 4.05 1.08 -9.16
CA ALA A 79 3.12 0.83 -8.06
C ALA A 79 3.83 0.36 -6.78
N ALA A 80 5.16 0.53 -6.70
CA ALA A 80 5.97 0.05 -5.58
C ALA A 80 6.18 1.14 -4.53
N GLY A 81 5.66 0.86 -3.32
CA GLY A 81 5.90 1.66 -2.12
C GLY A 81 5.18 3.01 -2.07
N ASN A 82 4.82 3.38 -0.85
CA ASN A 82 4.29 4.69 -0.52
C ASN A 82 5.32 5.44 0.33
N LYS A 83 5.53 6.71 0.05
CA LYS A 83 6.31 7.63 0.87
C LYS A 83 5.38 8.72 1.37
N ALA A 84 5.58 9.15 2.62
CA ALA A 84 4.81 10.27 3.15
C ALA A 84 5.04 11.55 2.34
N ASN A 85 4.03 12.42 2.32
CA ASN A 85 4.15 13.70 1.62
C ASN A 85 5.27 14.54 2.24
N PRO A 86 6.11 15.24 1.44
CA PRO A 86 7.18 16.11 1.95
C PRO A 86 6.73 17.24 2.87
N LEU A 87 5.42 17.49 2.98
CA LEU A 87 4.87 18.40 3.98
C LEU A 87 5.25 17.98 5.41
N ILE A 88 5.40 16.67 5.66
CA ILE A 88 5.81 16.15 6.97
C ILE A 88 7.18 16.68 7.38
N ASP A 89 8.12 16.83 6.44
CA ASP A 89 9.46 17.38 6.71
C ASP A 89 9.40 18.81 7.25
N LYS A 90 8.37 19.58 6.86
CA LYS A 90 8.17 20.96 7.32
C LYS A 90 7.68 21.06 8.77
N LEU A 91 7.15 19.98 9.32
CA LEU A 91 6.70 19.92 10.72
C LEU A 91 7.89 19.80 11.70
N LYS A 92 9.10 19.54 11.19
CA LYS A 92 10.33 19.36 12.02
C LYS A 92 10.15 18.32 13.12
N THR A 93 9.37 17.28 12.85
CA THR A 93 9.10 16.18 13.77
C THR A 93 9.94 14.96 13.41
N ASN A 94 10.09 14.02 14.33
CA ASN A 94 10.74 12.75 14.07
C ASN A 94 9.96 11.93 13.04
N VAL A 95 10.67 11.37 12.05
CA VAL A 95 10.09 10.55 10.99
C VAL A 95 10.74 9.17 10.92
N ASP A 96 10.04 8.23 10.34
CA ASP A 96 10.60 6.92 10.00
C ASP A 96 11.26 6.91 8.60
N ASN A 97 11.78 5.74 8.20
CA ASN A 97 12.46 5.55 6.91
C ASN A 97 11.57 5.81 5.67
N PHE A 98 10.24 5.87 5.85
CA PHE A 98 9.26 6.20 4.81
C PHE A 98 8.81 7.67 4.87
N GLY A 99 9.43 8.48 5.72
CA GLY A 99 9.09 9.89 5.93
C GLY A 99 7.79 10.10 6.71
N ARG A 100 7.24 9.07 7.38
CA ARG A 100 6.01 9.17 8.18
C ARG A 100 6.33 9.76 9.54
N ALA A 101 5.53 10.73 9.99
CA ALA A 101 5.67 11.32 11.33
C ALA A 101 5.47 10.26 12.41
N ILE A 102 6.39 10.17 13.35
CA ILE A 102 6.23 9.35 14.55
C ILE A 102 5.27 10.10 15.49
N VAL A 103 4.11 9.49 15.73
CA VAL A 103 3.03 10.15 16.48
C VAL A 103 2.78 9.51 17.83
N ASN A 104 2.24 10.31 18.74
CA ASN A 104 1.76 9.89 20.04
C ASN A 104 0.49 9.00 19.94
N LYS A 105 0.05 8.44 21.06
CA LYS A 105 -1.17 7.60 21.13
C LYS A 105 -2.46 8.35 20.78
N ASP A 106 -2.41 9.64 20.76
CA ASP A 106 -3.51 10.53 20.39
C ASP A 106 -3.36 11.17 19.01
N PHE A 107 -2.35 10.72 18.24
CA PHE A 107 -1.95 11.21 16.91
C PHE A 107 -1.30 12.60 16.89
N SER A 108 -1.06 13.23 18.03
CA SER A 108 -0.26 14.46 18.06
C SER A 108 1.22 14.16 17.75
N ILE A 109 1.97 15.18 17.30
CA ILE A 109 3.42 15.11 17.20
C ILE A 109 4.06 15.56 18.51
N ASN A 110 5.27 15.06 18.82
CA ASN A 110 5.94 15.32 20.09
C ASN A 110 6.28 16.81 20.28
N GLU A 111 6.61 17.50 19.22
CA GLU A 111 7.05 18.89 19.22
C GLU A 111 5.89 19.88 19.38
N ASN A 112 4.66 19.44 19.06
CA ASN A 112 3.47 20.26 19.17
C ASN A 112 2.19 19.42 19.31
N ASN A 113 1.62 19.39 20.51
CA ASN A 113 0.40 18.64 20.83
C ASN A 113 -0.88 19.15 20.12
N SER A 114 -0.80 20.28 19.43
CA SER A 114 -1.92 20.83 18.65
C SER A 114 -1.89 20.42 17.18
N ILE A 115 -0.82 19.73 16.76
CA ILE A 115 -0.67 19.21 15.39
C ILE A 115 -0.87 17.70 15.42
N TYR A 116 -1.78 17.22 14.59
CA TYR A 116 -2.13 15.80 14.49
C TYR A 116 -1.81 15.27 13.10
N VAL A 117 -1.22 14.08 13.05
CA VAL A 117 -0.95 13.37 11.78
C VAL A 117 -1.60 12.00 11.83
N ILE A 118 -2.35 11.66 10.79
CA ILE A 118 -3.10 10.39 10.66
C ILE A 118 -2.91 9.76 9.28
N GLY A 119 -3.37 8.54 9.10
CA GLY A 119 -3.33 7.80 7.84
C GLY A 119 -1.91 7.44 7.42
N ASP A 120 -1.69 7.43 6.11
CA ASP A 120 -0.41 6.99 5.50
C ASP A 120 0.78 7.88 5.84
N ALA A 121 0.53 9.10 6.33
CA ALA A 121 1.56 10.03 6.77
C ALA A 121 2.01 9.80 8.22
N ALA A 122 1.31 8.96 8.99
CA ALA A 122 1.59 8.70 10.39
C ALA A 122 2.25 7.34 10.62
N ASN A 123 3.31 7.31 11.41
CA ASN A 123 3.83 6.09 12.03
C ASN A 123 3.21 5.96 13.42
N TYR A 124 2.06 5.30 13.48
CA TYR A 124 1.36 4.98 14.73
C TYR A 124 1.70 3.55 15.17
N LYS A 125 2.24 3.41 16.37
CA LYS A 125 2.50 2.10 16.98
C LYS A 125 1.29 1.68 17.81
N ASN A 126 0.76 0.48 17.53
CA ASN A 126 -0.27 -0.13 18.38
C ASN A 126 0.28 -0.48 19.78
N ASN A 127 -0.54 -1.12 20.62
CA ASN A 127 -0.13 -1.49 21.98
C ASN A 127 0.99 -2.54 22.00
N ASP A 128 1.13 -3.34 20.96
CA ASP A 128 2.17 -4.37 20.82
C ASP A 128 3.46 -3.80 20.21
N GLY A 129 3.56 -2.48 20.07
CA GLY A 129 4.70 -1.78 19.50
C GLY A 129 4.83 -1.88 17.97
N LYS A 130 3.91 -2.59 17.30
CA LYS A 130 3.91 -2.73 15.83
C LYS A 130 3.31 -1.49 15.18
N THR A 131 3.96 -1.00 14.14
CA THR A 131 3.44 0.09 13.31
C THR A 131 2.23 -0.41 12.52
N LEU A 132 1.16 0.37 12.50
CA LEU A 132 0.00 0.07 11.66
C LEU A 132 0.33 0.27 10.18
N ALA A 133 -0.27 -0.56 9.33
CA ALA A 133 -0.11 -0.47 7.89
C ALA A 133 -0.77 0.80 7.32
N GLY A 134 -0.19 1.37 6.27
CA GLY A 134 -0.77 2.48 5.49
C GLY A 134 -1.86 1.95 4.57
N ILE A 135 -3.03 1.70 5.12
CA ILE A 135 -4.20 1.22 4.39
C ILE A 135 -5.45 2.02 4.76
N ALA A 136 -6.37 2.14 3.81
CA ALA A 136 -7.59 2.94 3.98
C ALA A 136 -8.41 2.59 5.26
N PRO A 137 -8.60 1.32 5.66
CA PRO A 137 -9.33 1.01 6.90
C PRO A 137 -8.67 1.59 8.16
N VAL A 138 -7.34 1.64 8.21
CA VAL A 138 -6.60 2.28 9.32
C VAL A 138 -6.84 3.77 9.31
N ALA A 139 -6.62 4.45 8.18
CA ALA A 139 -6.81 5.89 8.05
C ALA A 139 -8.23 6.34 8.41
N ILE A 140 -9.25 5.61 7.95
CA ILE A 140 -10.66 5.90 8.26
C ILE A 140 -10.93 5.78 9.76
N GLN A 141 -10.41 4.75 10.43
CA GLN A 141 -10.62 4.58 11.87
C GLN A 141 -9.88 5.63 12.68
N GLN A 142 -8.68 6.00 12.29
CA GLN A 142 -7.90 7.08 12.90
C GLN A 142 -8.64 8.43 12.76
N GLY A 143 -9.13 8.75 11.55
CA GLY A 143 -9.89 9.96 11.30
C GLY A 143 -11.16 10.07 12.15
N ARG A 144 -11.91 8.96 12.26
CA ARG A 144 -13.12 8.91 13.13
C ARG A 144 -12.79 9.10 14.60
N TYR A 145 -11.71 8.49 15.06
CA TYR A 145 -11.25 8.66 16.44
C TYR A 145 -10.85 10.11 16.72
N LEU A 146 -10.02 10.70 15.85
CA LEU A 146 -9.54 12.07 16.01
C LEU A 146 -10.69 13.07 15.93
N ALA A 147 -11.63 12.91 14.99
CA ALA A 147 -12.80 13.75 14.90
C ALA A 147 -13.60 13.72 16.23
N LYS A 148 -13.87 12.52 16.77
CA LYS A 148 -14.56 12.39 18.07
C LYS A 148 -13.78 13.06 19.18
N LYS A 149 -12.45 12.96 19.20
CA LYS A 149 -11.60 13.61 20.19
C LYS A 149 -11.73 15.13 20.14
N LEU A 150 -11.63 15.71 18.93
CA LEU A 150 -11.62 17.16 18.74
C LEU A 150 -13.01 17.81 18.93
N THR A 151 -14.09 17.08 18.71
CA THR A 151 -15.47 17.59 18.84
C THR A 151 -16.13 17.24 20.18
N SER A 152 -15.43 16.52 21.05
CA SER A 152 -16.00 16.14 22.35
C SER A 152 -16.14 17.38 23.26
N PRO A 153 -17.33 17.63 23.84
CA PRO A 153 -17.53 18.70 24.83
C PRO A 153 -16.93 18.37 26.20
N LYS A 154 -16.46 17.11 26.40
CA LYS A 154 -15.84 16.67 27.66
C LYS A 154 -14.32 16.68 27.53
N PRO A 155 -13.58 16.91 28.65
CA PRO A 155 -12.13 16.77 28.65
C PRO A 155 -11.71 15.44 28.06
N THR A 156 -10.80 15.50 27.10
CA THR A 156 -10.34 14.31 26.35
C THR A 156 -9.35 13.43 27.14
N GLU A 157 -8.96 13.87 28.33
CA GLU A 157 -8.07 13.16 29.27
C GLU A 157 -8.55 11.75 29.62
N ASN A 158 -9.86 11.53 29.64
CA ASN A 158 -10.47 10.22 29.90
C ASN A 158 -10.79 9.42 28.62
N MET A 159 -10.41 9.90 27.45
CA MET A 159 -10.67 9.18 26.21
C MET A 159 -9.66 8.03 26.06
N LYS A 160 -10.18 6.80 25.90
CA LYS A 160 -9.33 5.62 25.67
C LYS A 160 -8.45 5.82 24.45
N ASN A 161 -7.22 5.35 24.52
CA ASN A 161 -6.30 5.35 23.39
C ASN A 161 -6.92 4.65 22.16
N PHE A 162 -6.53 5.11 21.00
CA PHE A 162 -6.95 4.49 19.75
C PHE A 162 -6.55 3.01 19.69
N LYS A 163 -7.50 2.17 19.29
CA LYS A 163 -7.28 0.76 19.03
C LYS A 163 -7.81 0.43 17.66
N TYR A 164 -6.93 0.02 16.76
CA TYR A 164 -7.33 -0.44 15.43
C TYR A 164 -8.12 -1.75 15.53
N LYS A 165 -9.24 -1.81 14.85
CA LYS A 165 -10.05 -3.01 14.69
C LYS A 165 -9.76 -3.57 13.30
N ASP A 166 -8.99 -4.66 13.27
CA ASP A 166 -8.71 -5.32 11.99
C ASP A 166 -9.98 -6.00 11.48
N LYS A 167 -10.37 -5.64 10.27
CA LYS A 167 -11.51 -6.25 9.56
C LYS A 167 -11.07 -7.24 8.49
N GLY A 168 -9.76 -7.46 8.40
CA GLY A 168 -9.14 -8.23 7.34
C GLY A 168 -8.75 -7.37 6.14
N MET A 169 -8.22 -8.04 5.14
CA MET A 169 -7.74 -7.41 3.90
C MET A 169 -8.20 -8.21 2.68
N MET A 170 -8.37 -7.53 1.57
CA MET A 170 -8.77 -8.14 0.31
C MET A 170 -7.98 -7.51 -0.84
N ALA A 171 -7.54 -8.36 -1.78
CA ALA A 171 -6.97 -7.95 -3.05
C ALA A 171 -7.76 -8.56 -4.21
N THR A 172 -8.22 -7.71 -5.12
CA THR A 172 -8.88 -8.16 -6.35
C THR A 172 -7.85 -8.49 -7.41
N ILE A 173 -8.12 -9.53 -8.20
CA ILE A 173 -7.24 -10.02 -9.27
C ILE A 173 -8.05 -10.12 -10.55
N GLY A 174 -7.83 -9.17 -11.44
CA GLY A 174 -8.67 -9.02 -12.64
C GLY A 174 -10.13 -8.70 -12.27
N GLY A 175 -11.07 -9.03 -13.17
CA GLY A 175 -12.48 -8.66 -13.02
C GLY A 175 -13.30 -9.60 -12.13
N PHE A 176 -12.84 -10.85 -11.88
CA PHE A 176 -13.70 -11.88 -11.30
C PHE A 176 -13.07 -12.71 -10.18
N LYS A 177 -11.86 -12.39 -9.77
CA LYS A 177 -11.16 -13.11 -8.69
C LYS A 177 -10.71 -12.14 -7.61
N ALA A 178 -10.74 -12.64 -6.40
CA ALA A 178 -10.15 -11.95 -5.26
C ALA A 178 -9.52 -12.99 -4.33
N ILE A 179 -8.56 -12.54 -3.55
CA ILE A 179 -8.08 -13.23 -2.36
C ILE A 179 -8.32 -12.33 -1.16
N GLY A 180 -8.57 -12.90 -0.01
CA GLY A 180 -8.84 -12.13 1.19
C GLY A 180 -8.63 -12.92 2.46
N VAL A 181 -8.41 -12.18 3.53
CA VAL A 181 -8.41 -12.67 4.90
C VAL A 181 -9.47 -11.88 5.64
N ILE A 182 -10.37 -12.58 6.33
CA ILE A 182 -11.36 -11.93 7.19
C ILE A 182 -10.70 -11.76 8.56
N GLY A 183 -10.72 -10.53 9.07
CA GLY A 183 -10.24 -10.23 10.42
C GLY A 183 -11.09 -10.94 11.46
N SER A 184 -10.48 -11.36 12.54
CA SER A 184 -11.13 -11.94 13.72
C SER A 184 -11.68 -10.87 14.65
#